data_50df96a7f74346d0f6527ca73839a318
#
_entry.id   50df96a7f74346d0f6527ca73839a318
#
_cell.length_a   1.000
_cell.length_b   1.000
_cell.length_c   1.000
_cell.angle_alpha   90.00
_cell.angle_beta   90.00
_cell.angle_gamma   90.00
#
_symmetry.space_group_name_H-M   'P 1'
#
loop_
_entity.id
_entity.type
_entity.pdbx_description
1 polymer ?
#
loop_
_entity_poly.entity_id
_entity_poly.type
_entity_poly.pdbx_seq_one_letter_code
_entity_poly.pdbx_strand_id
1 'polypeptide(L)'
;FRIYYTWDGTEPTEKSLLDNGPITLKESKTSKAKALKEGYVPSHTYYAKATKTELRPARTAQGIQNGVYYEHVLGKFSKVAEFAQAKVVDKGILSEPSLEKAQQEDRYGFTYTGMMLVPEDGVYTFSVKSDDGSMLYIDGEMVVDNDGSHAAVAAMGKIPLKKGYHAFKLLYLEDYEGQELSWSWKLPSKTELEPIPASVLFVK
;
A
#
# COMPACT_ATOMS: atom_id res chain seq x y z
N PHE A 1 -16.20 -13.76 30.29
CA PHE A 1 -16.11 -12.34 29.97
C PHE A 1 -17.12 -11.97 28.91
N ARG A 2 -17.73 -10.79 29.05
CA ARG A 2 -18.57 -10.16 28.03
C ARG A 2 -17.91 -8.87 27.60
N ILE A 3 -17.93 -8.54 26.32
CA ILE A 3 -17.40 -7.28 25.79
C ILE A 3 -18.55 -6.30 25.66
N TYR A 4 -18.40 -5.16 26.31
CA TYR A 4 -19.34 -4.04 26.21
C TYR A 4 -18.68 -2.88 25.49
N TYR A 5 -19.44 -2.11 24.71
CA TYR A 5 -18.90 -0.99 23.96
C TYR A 5 -19.83 0.21 23.93
N THR A 6 -19.26 1.38 23.62
CA THR A 6 -19.97 2.66 23.45
C THR A 6 -19.51 3.33 22.16
N TRP A 7 -20.39 4.18 21.59
CA TRP A 7 -20.08 5.01 20.42
C TRP A 7 -19.98 6.53 20.77
N ASP A 8 -20.33 6.92 21.97
CA ASP A 8 -20.44 8.31 22.45
C ASP A 8 -19.19 8.76 23.23
N GLY A 9 -18.19 7.92 23.34
CA GLY A 9 -16.95 8.21 24.06
C GLY A 9 -17.01 7.97 25.57
N THR A 10 -18.18 7.57 26.13
CA THR A 10 -18.29 7.20 27.53
C THR A 10 -17.57 5.89 27.82
N GLU A 11 -17.17 5.66 29.10
CA GLU A 11 -16.58 4.37 29.49
C GLU A 11 -17.63 3.25 29.45
N PRO A 12 -17.31 2.10 28.81
CA PRO A 12 -18.20 0.93 28.79
C PRO A 12 -18.46 0.37 30.18
N THR A 13 -19.72 0.08 30.45
CA THR A 13 -20.23 -0.56 31.65
C THR A 13 -21.12 -1.74 31.26
N GLU A 14 -21.59 -2.53 32.23
CA GLU A 14 -22.54 -3.62 32.00
C GLU A 14 -23.90 -3.15 31.43
N LYS A 15 -24.18 -1.82 31.46
CA LYS A 15 -25.37 -1.21 30.87
C LYS A 15 -25.15 -0.75 29.42
N SER A 16 -23.92 -0.81 28.93
CA SER A 16 -23.54 -0.43 27.57
C SER A 16 -23.96 -1.49 26.55
N LEU A 17 -23.74 -1.22 25.26
CA LEU A 17 -24.03 -2.18 24.19
C LEU A 17 -23.16 -3.43 24.35
N LEU A 18 -23.77 -4.60 24.23
CA LEU A 18 -23.08 -5.88 24.26
C LEU A 18 -22.57 -6.24 22.87
N ASP A 19 -21.31 -6.66 22.78
CA ASP A 19 -20.74 -7.20 21.55
C ASP A 19 -21.31 -8.61 21.30
N ASN A 20 -22.06 -8.76 20.23
CA ASN A 20 -22.66 -10.01 19.77
C ASN A 20 -22.08 -10.47 18.42
N GLY A 21 -20.95 -9.89 17.98
CA GLY A 21 -20.29 -10.23 16.73
C GLY A 21 -20.11 -9.03 15.79
N PRO A 22 -19.83 -9.26 14.51
CA PRO A 22 -19.49 -8.23 13.55
C PRO A 22 -20.55 -7.13 13.42
N ILE A 23 -20.13 -5.87 13.46
CA ILE A 23 -21.00 -4.70 13.35
C ILE A 23 -20.77 -3.98 12.03
N THR A 24 -21.83 -3.80 11.24
CA THR A 24 -21.76 -3.02 9.99
C THR A 24 -21.94 -1.54 10.31
N LEU A 25 -20.94 -0.72 9.94
CA LEU A 25 -20.99 0.73 10.10
C LEU A 25 -21.33 1.40 8.76
N LYS A 26 -22.25 2.37 8.78
CA LYS A 26 -22.62 3.17 7.60
C LYS A 26 -21.91 4.54 7.56
N GLU A 27 -21.28 4.92 8.65
CA GLU A 27 -20.58 6.19 8.85
C GLU A 27 -19.30 5.96 9.68
N SER A 28 -18.42 6.95 9.69
CA SER A 28 -17.22 6.94 10.55
C SER A 28 -17.64 6.95 12.02
N LYS A 29 -17.05 6.05 12.83
CA LYS A 29 -17.31 5.96 14.26
C LYS A 29 -16.03 5.64 15.04
N THR A 30 -16.01 6.15 16.26
CA THR A 30 -15.01 5.74 17.25
C THR A 30 -15.74 4.99 18.35
N SER A 31 -15.21 3.84 18.74
CA SER A 31 -15.73 3.05 19.85
C SER A 31 -14.74 2.96 20.99
N LYS A 32 -15.28 2.84 22.19
CA LYS A 32 -14.57 2.29 23.35
C LYS A 32 -15.16 0.91 23.64
N ALA A 33 -14.31 -0.06 23.94
CA ALA A 33 -14.72 -1.41 24.31
C ALA A 33 -13.98 -1.90 25.56
N LYS A 34 -14.67 -2.70 26.38
CA LYS A 34 -14.12 -3.21 27.65
C LYS A 34 -14.71 -4.58 27.93
N ALA A 35 -13.86 -5.51 28.35
CA ALA A 35 -14.30 -6.80 28.81
C ALA A 35 -14.61 -6.76 30.31
N LEU A 36 -15.84 -7.18 30.67
CA LEU A 36 -16.33 -7.23 32.04
C LEU A 36 -16.72 -8.65 32.41
N LYS A 37 -16.53 -9.02 33.68
CA LYS A 37 -17.02 -10.27 34.28
C LYS A 37 -17.17 -10.03 35.77
N GLU A 38 -18.30 -10.43 36.34
CA GLU A 38 -18.57 -10.35 37.77
C GLU A 38 -17.46 -11.06 38.57
N GLY A 39 -16.98 -10.41 39.64
CA GLY A 39 -15.92 -10.93 40.49
C GLY A 39 -14.48 -10.80 39.93
N TYR A 40 -14.30 -10.17 38.77
CA TYR A 40 -12.99 -9.95 38.14
C TYR A 40 -12.68 -8.47 37.91
N VAL A 41 -11.40 -8.14 37.86
CA VAL A 41 -10.96 -6.80 37.45
C VAL A 41 -11.30 -6.60 35.97
N PRO A 42 -11.95 -5.47 35.58
CA PRO A 42 -12.20 -5.13 34.19
C PRO A 42 -10.92 -5.05 33.35
N SER A 43 -11.00 -5.34 32.05
CA SER A 43 -9.88 -5.09 31.14
C SER A 43 -9.57 -3.59 31.02
N HIS A 44 -8.40 -3.26 30.45
CA HIS A 44 -8.19 -1.92 29.92
C HIS A 44 -9.23 -1.60 28.85
N THR A 45 -9.56 -0.31 28.70
CA THR A 45 -10.43 0.15 27.62
C THR A 45 -9.69 0.14 26.31
N TYR A 46 -10.24 -0.54 25.31
CA TYR A 46 -9.75 -0.56 23.94
C TYR A 46 -10.45 0.52 23.12
N TYR A 47 -9.69 1.24 22.30
CA TYR A 47 -10.19 2.29 21.40
C TYR A 47 -10.08 1.80 19.97
N ALA A 48 -11.18 1.88 19.20
CA ALA A 48 -11.20 1.58 17.79
C ALA A 48 -11.84 2.72 17.01
N LYS A 49 -11.17 3.18 15.94
CA LYS A 49 -11.68 4.17 15.01
C LYS A 49 -11.93 3.53 13.67
N ALA A 50 -13.17 3.51 13.22
CA ALA A 50 -13.55 3.15 11.86
C ALA A 50 -13.81 4.42 11.06
N THR A 51 -13.15 4.60 9.93
CA THR A 51 -13.32 5.76 9.06
C THR A 51 -13.95 5.30 7.74
N LYS A 52 -15.13 5.85 7.44
CA LYS A 52 -15.72 5.72 6.11
C LYS A 52 -14.94 6.58 5.14
N THR A 53 -14.53 6.02 4.03
CA THR A 53 -13.79 6.72 2.99
C THR A 53 -14.46 6.52 1.64
N GLU A 54 -14.28 7.46 0.73
CA GLU A 54 -14.74 7.33 -0.64
C GLU A 54 -13.70 6.57 -1.46
N LEU A 55 -14.19 5.63 -2.27
CA LEU A 55 -13.33 4.85 -3.15
C LEU A 55 -12.95 5.69 -4.38
N ARG A 56 -11.67 5.71 -4.74
CA ARG A 56 -11.20 6.35 -5.96
C ARG A 56 -11.80 5.64 -7.18
N PRO A 57 -12.34 6.39 -8.16
CA PRO A 57 -12.94 5.79 -9.35
C PRO A 57 -11.87 5.10 -10.21
N ALA A 58 -12.25 3.95 -10.76
CA ALA A 58 -11.43 3.27 -11.75
C ALA A 58 -11.35 4.07 -13.06
N ARG A 59 -10.27 3.87 -13.81
CA ARG A 59 -10.07 4.43 -15.15
C ARG A 59 -10.54 3.47 -16.22
N THR A 60 -10.95 3.98 -17.35
CA THR A 60 -11.11 3.17 -18.57
C THR A 60 -9.73 2.92 -19.17
N ALA A 61 -9.47 1.69 -19.60
CA ALA A 61 -8.25 1.32 -20.30
C ALA A 61 -8.60 0.66 -21.63
N GLN A 62 -8.00 1.13 -22.73
CA GLN A 62 -8.14 0.58 -24.07
C GLN A 62 -6.77 0.51 -24.73
N GLY A 63 -6.56 -0.53 -25.56
CA GLY A 63 -5.31 -0.73 -26.28
C GLY A 63 -4.12 -1.00 -25.35
N ILE A 64 -4.40 -1.65 -24.20
CA ILE A 64 -3.38 -2.03 -23.21
C ILE A 64 -2.93 -3.47 -23.46
N GLN A 65 -1.68 -3.75 -23.10
CA GLN A 65 -1.09 -5.08 -23.06
C GLN A 65 -0.50 -5.37 -21.69
N ASN A 66 -0.31 -6.63 -21.34
CA ASN A 66 0.35 -6.99 -20.08
C ASN A 66 1.77 -6.43 -20.04
N GLY A 67 2.17 -5.94 -18.87
CA GLY A 67 3.51 -5.43 -18.60
C GLY A 67 3.52 -4.11 -17.87
N VAL A 68 4.73 -3.63 -17.62
CA VAL A 68 5.04 -2.32 -17.03
C VAL A 68 6.09 -1.63 -17.88
N TYR A 69 5.93 -0.33 -18.09
CA TYR A 69 6.95 0.48 -18.73
C TYR A 69 7.99 0.86 -17.69
N TYR A 70 9.28 0.71 -18.03
CA TYR A 70 10.37 1.13 -17.18
C TYR A 70 11.23 2.20 -17.84
N GLU A 71 11.80 3.04 -17.00
CA GLU A 71 12.91 3.94 -17.33
C GLU A 71 14.03 3.71 -16.32
N HIS A 72 15.26 3.54 -16.84
CA HIS A 72 16.48 3.34 -16.05
C HIS A 72 17.36 4.59 -16.14
N VAL A 73 17.83 5.04 -14.99
CA VAL A 73 18.73 6.19 -14.88
C VAL A 73 19.98 5.79 -14.10
N LEU A 74 21.13 6.38 -14.46
CA LEU A 74 22.39 6.19 -13.77
C LEU A 74 22.77 7.48 -13.06
N GLY A 75 23.30 7.37 -11.84
CA GLY A 75 23.77 8.48 -11.05
C GLY A 75 23.71 8.17 -9.55
N LYS A 76 24.42 8.97 -8.78
CA LYS A 76 24.30 8.94 -7.34
C LYS A 76 23.09 9.78 -6.92
N PHE A 77 22.11 9.12 -6.33
CA PHE A 77 20.88 9.75 -5.85
C PHE A 77 20.74 9.50 -4.36
N SER A 78 20.20 10.45 -3.62
CA SER A 78 19.83 10.32 -2.22
C SER A 78 18.31 10.22 -2.05
N LYS A 79 17.57 10.61 -3.08
CA LYS A 79 16.11 10.64 -3.12
C LYS A 79 15.59 10.35 -4.53
N VAL A 80 14.47 9.64 -4.63
CA VAL A 80 13.84 9.33 -5.92
C VAL A 80 13.38 10.57 -6.69
N ALA A 81 13.15 11.69 -6.01
CA ALA A 81 12.78 12.95 -6.65
C ALA A 81 13.89 13.49 -7.58
N GLU A 82 15.15 13.10 -7.37
CA GLU A 82 16.30 13.53 -8.17
C GLU A 82 16.29 12.91 -9.57
N PHE A 83 15.51 11.82 -9.80
CA PHE A 83 15.35 11.20 -11.11
C PHE A 83 14.77 12.16 -12.18
N ALA A 84 13.97 13.15 -11.75
CA ALA A 84 13.35 14.09 -12.68
C ALA A 84 14.34 14.85 -13.56
N GLN A 85 15.61 14.95 -13.12
CA GLN A 85 16.67 15.63 -13.86
C GLN A 85 17.73 14.66 -14.41
N ALA A 86 17.59 13.37 -14.11
CA ALA A 86 18.52 12.35 -14.56
C ALA A 86 18.28 11.96 -16.02
N LYS A 87 19.36 11.66 -16.73
CA LYS A 87 19.26 11.15 -18.10
C LYS A 87 18.82 9.69 -18.09
N VAL A 88 17.72 9.38 -18.76
CA VAL A 88 17.29 8.00 -19.02
C VAL A 88 18.32 7.33 -19.94
N VAL A 89 18.90 6.23 -19.50
CA VAL A 89 19.91 5.46 -20.24
C VAL A 89 19.32 4.22 -20.91
N ASP A 90 18.23 3.67 -20.36
CA ASP A 90 17.49 2.56 -20.93
C ASP A 90 16.01 2.66 -20.58
N LYS A 91 15.15 2.09 -21.42
CA LYS A 91 13.71 2.06 -21.22
C LYS A 91 13.05 0.97 -22.06
N GLY A 92 11.91 0.49 -21.63
CA GLY A 92 11.19 -0.55 -22.35
C GLY A 92 10.00 -1.08 -21.56
N ILE A 93 9.63 -2.32 -21.84
CA ILE A 93 8.53 -3.01 -21.17
C ILE A 93 9.06 -4.28 -20.52
N LEU A 94 8.65 -4.52 -19.28
CA LEU A 94 8.89 -5.73 -18.49
C LEU A 94 7.55 -6.37 -18.15
N SER A 95 7.55 -7.63 -17.73
CA SER A 95 6.34 -8.28 -17.22
C SER A 95 5.88 -7.69 -15.87
N GLU A 96 6.85 -7.28 -15.05
CA GLU A 96 6.66 -6.70 -13.72
C GLU A 96 7.87 -5.85 -13.33
N PRO A 97 7.79 -4.99 -12.29
CA PRO A 97 8.95 -4.29 -11.77
C PRO A 97 10.02 -5.28 -11.32
N SER A 98 11.23 -5.15 -11.87
CA SER A 98 12.38 -5.98 -11.52
C SER A 98 13.68 -5.24 -11.77
N LEU A 99 14.78 -5.69 -11.15
CA LEU A 99 16.12 -5.13 -11.29
C LEU A 99 16.93 -5.79 -12.41
N GLU A 100 16.33 -6.66 -13.24
CA GLU A 100 17.03 -7.41 -14.30
C GLU A 100 17.67 -6.54 -15.39
N LYS A 101 17.26 -5.28 -15.50
CA LYS A 101 17.81 -4.31 -16.47
C LYS A 101 18.83 -3.36 -15.84
N ALA A 102 19.20 -3.56 -14.58
CA ALA A 102 20.28 -2.80 -13.97
C ALA A 102 21.58 -3.00 -14.74
N GLN A 103 22.26 -1.89 -15.07
CA GLN A 103 23.49 -1.89 -15.86
C GLN A 103 24.75 -1.83 -14.98
N GLN A 104 24.57 -1.66 -13.68
CA GLN A 104 25.63 -1.61 -12.67
C GLN A 104 25.09 -2.05 -11.31
N GLU A 105 25.96 -2.31 -10.35
CA GLU A 105 25.58 -2.77 -9.03
C GLU A 105 25.04 -1.65 -8.14
N ASP A 106 25.61 -0.46 -8.21
CA ASP A 106 25.25 0.67 -7.36
C ASP A 106 24.92 1.91 -8.21
N ARG A 107 24.30 2.92 -7.59
CA ARG A 107 24.09 4.27 -8.10
C ARG A 107 23.25 4.35 -9.37
N TYR A 108 22.07 3.82 -9.27
CA TYR A 108 21.07 3.87 -10.35
C TYR A 108 19.66 4.01 -9.78
N GLY A 109 18.71 4.18 -10.66
CA GLY A 109 17.31 4.19 -10.31
C GLY A 109 16.43 3.67 -11.43
N PHE A 110 15.24 3.25 -11.03
CA PHE A 110 14.17 2.85 -11.93
C PHE A 110 12.88 3.61 -11.65
N THR A 111 12.19 3.95 -12.72
CA THR A 111 10.80 4.38 -12.70
C THR A 111 9.98 3.33 -13.42
N TYR A 112 9.03 2.70 -12.75
CA TYR A 112 8.06 1.78 -13.34
C TYR A 112 6.71 2.45 -13.40
N THR A 113 6.04 2.40 -14.56
CA THR A 113 4.70 2.95 -14.74
C THR A 113 3.78 1.99 -15.49
N GLY A 114 2.50 2.07 -15.19
CA GLY A 114 1.50 1.25 -15.84
C GLY A 114 0.11 1.43 -15.24
N MET A 115 -0.74 0.49 -15.60
CA MET A 115 -2.09 0.36 -15.04
C MET A 115 -2.15 -0.96 -14.26
N MET A 116 -2.77 -0.93 -13.10
CA MET A 116 -3.03 -2.11 -12.28
C MET A 116 -4.53 -2.39 -12.28
N LEU A 117 -4.92 -3.64 -12.58
CA LEU A 117 -6.31 -4.07 -12.47
C LEU A 117 -6.59 -4.56 -11.05
N VAL A 118 -7.35 -3.77 -10.27
CA VAL A 118 -7.81 -4.20 -8.95
C VAL A 118 -9.10 -5.00 -9.05
N PRO A 119 -9.20 -6.16 -8.38
CA PRO A 119 -10.29 -7.12 -8.60
C PRO A 119 -11.58 -6.80 -7.84
N GLU A 120 -11.55 -5.97 -6.81
CA GLU A 120 -12.71 -5.68 -5.95
C GLU A 120 -12.68 -4.26 -5.38
N ASP A 121 -13.85 -3.75 -4.97
CA ASP A 121 -13.99 -2.45 -4.29
C ASP A 121 -13.50 -2.56 -2.83
N GLY A 122 -12.73 -1.56 -2.37
CA GLY A 122 -12.39 -1.46 -0.95
C GLY A 122 -11.05 -0.79 -0.66
N VAL A 123 -10.58 -0.93 0.58
CA VAL A 123 -9.30 -0.35 1.03
C VAL A 123 -8.20 -1.37 0.85
N TYR A 124 -7.29 -1.08 -0.08
CA TYR A 124 -6.09 -1.86 -0.33
C TYR A 124 -4.96 -1.42 0.62
N THR A 125 -4.16 -2.36 1.07
CA THR A 125 -2.87 -2.06 1.70
C THR A 125 -1.78 -2.47 0.71
N PHE A 126 -0.90 -1.55 0.36
CA PHE A 126 0.29 -1.82 -0.44
C PHE A 126 1.52 -1.87 0.46
N SER A 127 2.46 -2.74 0.13
CA SER A 127 3.78 -2.83 0.75
C SER A 127 4.84 -2.82 -0.33
N VAL A 128 5.87 -2.01 -0.14
CA VAL A 128 7.10 -2.06 -0.95
C VAL A 128 8.25 -2.33 0.00
N LYS A 129 9.06 -3.36 -0.31
CA LYS A 129 10.32 -3.63 0.35
C LYS A 129 11.42 -3.34 -0.63
N SER A 130 12.37 -2.53 -0.24
CA SER A 130 13.51 -2.15 -1.07
C SER A 130 14.79 -1.98 -0.26
N ASP A 131 15.88 -2.22 -0.89
CA ASP A 131 17.25 -1.85 -0.60
C ASP A 131 17.78 -1.16 -1.86
N ASP A 132 17.96 0.15 -1.94
CA ASP A 132 17.67 1.22 -0.98
C ASP A 132 16.22 1.73 -1.05
N GLY A 133 16.04 2.97 -1.52
CA GLY A 133 14.81 3.74 -1.44
C GLY A 133 13.76 3.38 -2.48
N SER A 134 12.50 3.55 -2.12
CA SER A 134 11.39 3.41 -3.06
C SER A 134 10.18 4.28 -2.69
N MET A 135 9.36 4.60 -3.70
CA MET A 135 8.08 5.27 -3.50
C MET A 135 7.03 4.69 -4.45
N LEU A 136 5.83 4.45 -3.92
CA LEU A 136 4.69 4.00 -4.71
C LEU A 136 3.59 5.05 -4.75
N TYR A 137 3.16 5.37 -5.96
CA TYR A 137 2.01 6.23 -6.24
C TYR A 137 0.92 5.41 -6.93
N ILE A 138 -0.34 5.61 -6.51
CA ILE A 138 -1.53 5.09 -7.19
C ILE A 138 -2.44 6.26 -7.54
N ASP A 139 -2.82 6.39 -8.79
CA ASP A 139 -3.59 7.51 -9.34
C ASP A 139 -3.02 8.90 -8.96
N GLY A 140 -1.68 8.97 -8.87
CA GLY A 140 -0.95 10.20 -8.51
C GLY A 140 -0.88 10.50 -7.02
N GLU A 141 -1.53 9.72 -6.15
CA GLU A 141 -1.36 9.84 -4.71
C GLU A 141 -0.21 8.95 -4.23
N MET A 142 0.65 9.50 -3.39
CA MET A 142 1.69 8.74 -2.71
C MET A 142 1.07 7.80 -1.68
N VAL A 143 1.26 6.50 -1.89
CA VAL A 143 0.71 5.45 -1.03
C VAL A 143 1.78 4.86 -0.11
N VAL A 144 2.98 4.65 -0.65
CA VAL A 144 4.12 4.15 0.14
C VAL A 144 5.27 5.13 -0.02
N ASP A 145 5.80 5.57 1.11
CA ASP A 145 7.04 6.34 1.20
C ASP A 145 8.08 5.48 1.93
N ASN A 146 9.06 5.02 1.18
CA ASN A 146 10.23 4.28 1.63
C ASN A 146 11.50 4.90 1.02
N ASP A 147 11.49 6.25 0.85
CA ASP A 147 12.53 6.98 0.14
C ASP A 147 13.78 7.18 1.00
N GLY A 148 14.94 7.10 0.38
CA GLY A 148 16.24 7.36 0.98
C GLY A 148 17.20 6.18 0.87
N SER A 149 18.46 6.40 1.29
CA SER A 149 19.46 5.34 1.33
C SER A 149 19.34 4.57 2.66
N HIS A 150 19.06 3.27 2.60
CA HIS A 150 18.87 2.38 3.75
C HIS A 150 18.92 0.92 3.34
N ALA A 151 19.33 0.05 4.27
CA ALA A 151 19.23 -1.40 4.08
C ALA A 151 17.79 -1.86 3.85
N ALA A 152 17.62 -3.10 3.36
CA ALA A 152 16.32 -3.66 3.01
C ALA A 152 15.26 -3.51 4.11
N VAL A 153 14.28 -2.67 3.87
CA VAL A 153 13.14 -2.41 4.76
C VAL A 153 11.84 -2.32 3.98
N ALA A 154 10.74 -2.69 4.61
CA ALA A 154 9.40 -2.59 4.03
C ALA A 154 8.64 -1.41 4.62
N ALA A 155 8.01 -0.61 3.75
CA ALA A 155 7.03 0.39 4.12
C ALA A 155 5.65 0.04 3.56
N MET A 156 4.60 0.54 4.20
CA MET A 156 3.22 0.22 3.84
C MET A 156 2.34 1.47 3.79
N GLY A 157 1.35 1.43 2.92
CA GLY A 157 0.32 2.45 2.86
C GLY A 157 -1.03 1.89 2.44
N LYS A 158 -2.08 2.69 2.63
CA LYS A 158 -3.45 2.27 2.31
C LYS A 158 -4.11 3.28 1.38
N ILE A 159 -4.90 2.76 0.45
CA ILE A 159 -5.68 3.58 -0.46
C ILE A 159 -7.03 2.90 -0.77
N PRO A 160 -8.14 3.67 -0.76
CA PRO A 160 -9.47 3.16 -1.13
C PRO A 160 -9.64 3.18 -2.65
N LEU A 161 -9.91 2.03 -3.26
CA LEU A 161 -10.01 1.88 -4.71
C LEU A 161 -11.32 1.21 -5.11
N LYS A 162 -11.94 1.65 -6.21
CA LYS A 162 -12.99 0.91 -6.91
C LYS A 162 -12.35 -0.18 -7.75
N LYS A 163 -13.05 -1.29 -7.91
CA LYS A 163 -12.70 -2.32 -8.88
C LYS A 163 -12.46 -1.73 -10.28
N GLY A 164 -11.36 -2.12 -10.92
CA GLY A 164 -11.00 -1.68 -12.28
C GLY A 164 -9.55 -1.21 -12.37
N TYR A 165 -9.22 -0.46 -13.40
CA TYR A 165 -7.84 -0.04 -13.65
C TYR A 165 -7.47 1.22 -12.88
N HIS A 166 -6.27 1.21 -12.28
CA HIS A 166 -5.67 2.35 -11.58
C HIS A 166 -4.25 2.55 -12.08
N ALA A 167 -3.87 3.79 -12.34
CA ALA A 167 -2.50 4.10 -12.75
C ALA A 167 -1.57 3.91 -11.54
N PHE A 168 -0.41 3.30 -11.76
CA PHE A 168 0.62 3.24 -10.74
C PHE A 168 1.93 3.83 -11.26
N LYS A 169 2.75 4.29 -10.33
CA LYS A 169 4.13 4.67 -10.54
C LYS A 169 4.94 4.18 -9.33
N LEU A 170 5.89 3.29 -9.57
CA LEU A 170 6.84 2.81 -8.58
C LEU A 170 8.22 3.35 -8.94
N LEU A 171 8.85 4.01 -7.99
CA LEU A 171 10.21 4.51 -8.08
C LEU A 171 11.11 3.65 -7.19
N TYR A 172 12.30 3.35 -7.67
CA TYR A 172 13.34 2.61 -6.95
C TYR A 172 14.68 3.31 -7.08
N LEU A 173 15.38 3.43 -5.99
CA LEU A 173 16.70 4.01 -5.85
C LEU A 173 17.66 2.96 -5.31
N GLU A 174 18.81 2.83 -5.95
CA GLU A 174 19.98 2.10 -5.48
C GLU A 174 21.16 3.06 -5.34
N ASP A 175 21.64 3.23 -4.10
CA ASP A 175 22.81 4.09 -3.80
C ASP A 175 24.06 3.25 -3.61
N TYR A 176 24.04 2.28 -2.67
CA TYR A 176 25.23 1.51 -2.33
C TYR A 176 24.91 0.25 -1.50
N GLU A 177 25.52 -0.89 -1.87
CA GLU A 177 25.40 -2.20 -1.21
C GLU A 177 23.97 -2.75 -1.06
N GLY A 178 23.75 -3.97 -1.52
CA GLY A 178 22.47 -4.65 -1.42
C GLY A 178 21.48 -4.16 -2.47
N GLN A 179 20.74 -5.07 -3.07
CA GLN A 179 19.75 -4.75 -4.10
C GLN A 179 18.51 -5.59 -3.86
N GLU A 180 17.45 -4.96 -3.43
CA GLU A 180 16.17 -5.64 -3.24
C GLU A 180 15.02 -4.72 -3.67
N LEU A 181 14.12 -5.27 -4.49
CA LEU A 181 12.85 -4.66 -4.80
C LEU A 181 11.77 -5.72 -4.84
N SER A 182 10.81 -5.61 -3.96
CA SER A 182 9.59 -6.42 -4.01
C SER A 182 8.39 -5.59 -3.59
N TRP A 183 7.23 -5.91 -4.16
CA TRP A 183 6.00 -5.25 -3.82
C TRP A 183 4.85 -6.24 -3.67
N SER A 184 3.94 -5.91 -2.80
CA SER A 184 2.79 -6.74 -2.48
C SER A 184 1.58 -5.89 -2.12
N TRP A 185 0.43 -6.52 -2.17
CA TRP A 185 -0.81 -5.91 -1.73
C TRP A 185 -1.58 -6.83 -0.78
N LYS A 186 -2.46 -6.24 -0.01
CA LYS A 186 -3.51 -6.94 0.69
C LYS A 186 -4.84 -6.45 0.16
N LEU A 187 -5.62 -7.36 -0.40
CA LEU A 187 -6.96 -7.08 -0.89
C LEU A 187 -7.92 -6.82 0.28
N PRO A 188 -9.00 -6.05 0.06
CA PRO A 188 -10.02 -5.81 1.09
C PRO A 188 -10.60 -7.08 1.70
N SER A 189 -10.78 -8.15 0.91
CA SER A 189 -11.31 -9.46 1.33
C SER A 189 -10.28 -10.37 2.00
N LYS A 190 -9.00 -10.00 2.03
CA LYS A 190 -7.89 -10.82 2.54
C LYS A 190 -7.34 -10.30 3.86
N THR A 191 -6.71 -11.17 4.62
CA THR A 191 -6.03 -10.86 5.88
C THR A 191 -4.52 -10.68 5.73
N GLU A 192 -3.93 -11.30 4.69
CA GLU A 192 -2.49 -11.36 4.47
C GLU A 192 -2.07 -10.55 3.22
N LEU A 193 -0.82 -10.14 3.21
CA LEU A 193 -0.16 -9.59 2.03
C LEU A 193 0.17 -10.73 1.07
N GLU A 194 -0.04 -10.49 -0.24
CA GLU A 194 0.35 -11.39 -1.32
C GLU A 194 1.11 -10.61 -2.40
N PRO A 195 2.07 -11.20 -3.11
CA PRO A 195 2.75 -10.54 -4.23
C PRO A 195 1.73 -10.04 -5.25
N ILE A 196 1.98 -8.88 -5.84
CA ILE A 196 1.14 -8.36 -6.94
C ILE A 196 1.48 -9.15 -8.20
N PRO A 197 0.55 -9.93 -8.77
CA PRO A 197 0.88 -10.79 -9.90
C PRO A 197 1.05 -9.97 -11.19
N ALA A 198 2.00 -10.37 -12.05
CA ALA A 198 2.23 -9.73 -13.36
C ALA A 198 0.97 -9.69 -14.23
N SER A 199 0.06 -10.66 -14.08
CA SER A 199 -1.19 -10.74 -14.84
C SER A 199 -2.18 -9.59 -14.63
N VAL A 200 -2.02 -8.80 -13.56
CA VAL A 200 -2.86 -7.62 -13.29
C VAL A 200 -2.18 -6.32 -13.71
N LEU A 201 -0.97 -6.38 -14.29
CA LEU A 201 -0.19 -5.23 -14.70
C LEU A 201 -0.29 -5.02 -16.22
N PHE A 202 -0.51 -3.77 -16.62
CA PHE A 202 -0.73 -3.42 -18.02
C PHE A 202 -0.03 -2.11 -18.38
N VAL A 203 0.35 -1.99 -19.64
CA VAL A 203 0.93 -0.79 -20.25
C VAL A 203 0.19 -0.47 -21.55
N LYS A 204 0.20 0.79 -21.95
CA LYS A 204 -0.40 1.25 -23.20
C LYS A 204 0.62 1.21 -24.35
#